data_3857ff49206184e28a544c8d516e7a2d
#
_entry.id   3857ff49206184e28a544c8d516e7a2d
#
_cell.length_a   1.000
_cell.length_b   1.000
_cell.length_c   1.000
_cell.angle_alpha   90.00
_cell.angle_beta   90.00
_cell.angle_gamma   90.00
#
_symmetry.space_group_name_H-M   'P 1'
#
loop_
_entity.id
_entity.type
_entity.pdbx_description
1 polymer ?
#
loop_
_entity_poly.entity_id
_entity_poly.type
_entity_poly.pdbx_seq_one_letter_code
_entity_poly.pdbx_strand_id
1 'polypeptide(L)'
;IDTLRAALLFPLADSEVVSEAVMQESVGKSVVTLIHGVRDMAAIRQLKATHTDSVSSEQVDNIRRMLLAMVDDFRCVVIKLAERIAHLREVKDAPEDERVLAAKECTNIYAPLANRLGIGQLKWELEDYCFRYLHPAEYKRIAKLLHERRIDREHYIDEFVGHLRAEMKAEGVKAEVYGRPKHIYSIWRKMQKKHLAFDELFDVRAVRIVAERLQDCYAALGIVHTHYRHLPDEFDDYVANPKPNGYQSIHT
;
A
#
# COMPACT_ATOMS: atom_id res chain seq x y z
N ILE A 1 -17.88 -8.77 -7.30
CA ILE A 1 -18.39 -9.89 -6.47
C ILE A 1 -17.45 -11.08 -6.59
N ASP A 2 -17.08 -11.55 -7.78
CA ASP A 2 -16.26 -12.76 -8.00
C ASP A 2 -14.88 -12.68 -7.35
N THR A 3 -14.23 -11.52 -7.39
CA THR A 3 -12.94 -11.28 -6.72
C THR A 3 -13.02 -11.52 -5.21
N LEU A 4 -14.08 -11.04 -4.56
CA LEU A 4 -14.31 -11.27 -3.13
C LEU A 4 -14.60 -12.73 -2.81
N ARG A 5 -15.43 -13.39 -3.65
CA ARG A 5 -15.70 -14.83 -3.51
C ARG A 5 -14.42 -15.64 -3.65
N ALA A 6 -13.60 -15.34 -4.67
CA ALA A 6 -12.32 -16.02 -4.87
C ALA A 6 -11.36 -15.80 -3.69
N ALA A 7 -11.26 -14.59 -3.16
CA ALA A 7 -10.42 -14.29 -2.00
C ALA A 7 -10.84 -15.05 -0.73
N LEU A 8 -12.16 -15.21 -0.49
CA LEU A 8 -12.69 -15.93 0.67
C LEU A 8 -12.57 -17.45 0.53
N LEU A 9 -12.68 -17.98 -0.70
CA LEU A 9 -12.70 -19.41 -0.96
C LEU A 9 -11.31 -19.99 -1.30
N PHE A 10 -10.34 -19.13 -1.63
CA PHE A 10 -8.98 -19.56 -1.94
C PHE A 10 -8.36 -20.51 -0.88
N PRO A 11 -8.47 -20.23 0.45
CA PRO A 11 -7.93 -21.14 1.46
C PRO A 11 -8.58 -22.54 1.45
N LEU A 12 -9.87 -22.62 1.11
CA LEU A 12 -10.58 -23.93 1.02
C LEU A 12 -10.10 -24.75 -0.19
N ALA A 13 -9.80 -24.08 -1.29
CA ALA A 13 -9.26 -24.74 -2.47
C ALA A 13 -7.86 -25.32 -2.25
N ASP A 14 -7.06 -24.68 -1.38
CA ASP A 14 -5.72 -25.16 -1.00
C ASP A 14 -5.76 -26.35 -0.03
N SER A 15 -6.82 -26.46 0.75
CA SER A 15 -7.00 -27.53 1.76
C SER A 15 -7.54 -28.86 1.19
N GLU A 16 -7.89 -28.89 -0.11
CA GLU A 16 -8.51 -30.05 -0.80
C GLU A 16 -9.82 -30.56 -0.14
N VAL A 17 -10.41 -29.78 0.77
CA VAL A 17 -11.66 -30.14 1.48
C VAL A 17 -12.86 -30.13 0.53
N VAL A 18 -12.81 -29.28 -0.51
CA VAL A 18 -13.89 -29.13 -1.49
C VAL A 18 -13.34 -29.45 -2.88
N SER A 19 -13.99 -30.37 -3.59
CA SER A 19 -13.59 -30.68 -4.97
C SER A 19 -13.86 -29.49 -5.90
N GLU A 20 -13.03 -29.35 -6.93
CA GLU A 20 -13.17 -28.29 -7.94
C GLU A 20 -14.53 -28.30 -8.62
N ALA A 21 -15.06 -29.49 -8.92
CA ALA A 21 -16.38 -29.64 -9.52
C ALA A 21 -17.50 -29.04 -8.66
N VAL A 22 -17.50 -29.33 -7.35
CA VAL A 22 -18.46 -28.77 -6.40
C VAL A 22 -18.30 -27.26 -6.29
N MET A 23 -17.06 -26.77 -6.28
CA MET A 23 -16.78 -25.33 -6.22
C MET A 23 -17.27 -24.64 -7.50
N GLN A 24 -17.00 -25.21 -8.67
CA GLN A 24 -17.44 -24.65 -9.95
C GLN A 24 -18.97 -24.60 -10.07
N GLU A 25 -19.67 -25.63 -9.59
CA GLU A 25 -21.14 -25.67 -9.56
C GLU A 25 -21.71 -24.60 -8.60
N SER A 26 -21.09 -24.41 -7.44
CA SER A 26 -21.59 -23.51 -6.39
C SER A 26 -21.33 -22.03 -6.66
N VAL A 27 -20.15 -21.67 -7.20
CA VAL A 27 -19.72 -20.26 -7.33
C VAL A 27 -19.35 -19.84 -8.75
N GLY A 28 -19.37 -20.77 -9.70
CA GLY A 28 -19.16 -20.52 -11.12
C GLY A 28 -17.68 -20.55 -11.56
N LYS A 29 -17.50 -20.76 -12.86
CA LYS A 29 -16.18 -20.93 -13.50
C LYS A 29 -15.25 -19.73 -13.31
N SER A 30 -15.79 -18.50 -13.34
CA SER A 30 -15.00 -17.25 -13.17
C SER A 30 -14.27 -17.22 -11.83
N VAL A 31 -14.93 -17.61 -10.75
CA VAL A 31 -14.33 -17.65 -9.40
C VAL A 31 -13.25 -18.73 -9.31
N VAL A 32 -13.50 -19.90 -9.86
CA VAL A 32 -12.52 -21.01 -9.89
C VAL A 32 -11.27 -20.62 -10.69
N THR A 33 -11.44 -19.98 -11.85
CA THR A 33 -10.30 -19.48 -12.65
C THR A 33 -9.45 -18.48 -11.86
N LEU A 34 -10.07 -17.56 -11.09
CA LEU A 34 -9.33 -16.64 -10.22
C LEU A 34 -8.55 -17.38 -9.12
N ILE A 35 -9.16 -18.39 -8.49
CA ILE A 35 -8.51 -19.21 -7.47
C ILE A 35 -7.28 -19.92 -8.06
N HIS A 36 -7.38 -20.51 -9.25
CA HIS A 36 -6.23 -21.11 -9.91
C HIS A 36 -5.12 -20.10 -10.19
N GLY A 37 -5.44 -18.93 -10.75
CA GLY A 37 -4.44 -17.88 -10.96
C GLY A 37 -3.73 -17.42 -9.68
N VAL A 38 -4.42 -17.39 -8.53
CA VAL A 38 -3.80 -17.08 -7.23
C VAL A 38 -2.89 -18.23 -6.77
N ARG A 39 -3.26 -19.49 -6.99
CA ARG A 39 -2.44 -20.67 -6.67
C ARG A 39 -1.18 -20.74 -7.51
N ASP A 40 -1.27 -20.43 -8.80
CA ASP A 40 -0.11 -20.40 -9.71
C ASP A 40 0.92 -19.37 -9.24
N MET A 41 0.48 -18.24 -8.71
CA MET A 41 1.37 -17.27 -8.06
C MET A 41 2.04 -17.80 -6.78
N ALA A 42 1.41 -18.73 -6.06
CA ALA A 42 1.98 -19.35 -4.87
C ALA A 42 3.04 -20.40 -5.20
N ALA A 43 2.91 -21.12 -6.31
CA ALA A 43 3.86 -22.15 -6.75
C ALA A 43 5.29 -21.60 -6.94
N ILE A 44 5.43 -20.33 -7.30
CA ILE A 44 6.72 -19.64 -7.42
C ILE A 44 7.46 -19.53 -6.08
N ARG A 45 6.74 -19.53 -4.98
CA ARG A 45 7.30 -19.53 -3.61
C ARG A 45 8.09 -20.82 -3.33
N GLN A 46 7.61 -21.97 -3.79
CA GLN A 46 8.26 -23.26 -3.56
C GLN A 46 9.57 -23.41 -4.33
N LEU A 47 9.70 -22.77 -5.50
CA LEU A 47 10.94 -22.77 -6.28
C LEU A 47 12.10 -22.02 -5.58
N LYS A 48 11.82 -21.20 -4.56
CA LYS A 48 12.80 -20.38 -3.85
C LYS A 48 13.18 -20.87 -2.45
N ALA A 49 12.36 -21.69 -1.81
CA ALA A 49 12.67 -22.24 -0.50
C ALA A 49 13.93 -23.13 -0.51
N THR A 50 14.41 -23.51 -1.72
CA THR A 50 15.59 -24.36 -1.93
C THR A 50 16.90 -23.60 -2.12
N HIS A 51 16.92 -22.27 -2.23
CA HIS A 51 18.15 -21.47 -2.45
C HIS A 51 18.27 -20.27 -1.51
N THR A 52 19.03 -20.51 -0.44
CA THR A 52 19.97 -19.65 0.34
C THR A 52 19.95 -18.12 0.22
N ASP A 53 20.06 -17.52 1.35
CA ASP A 53 20.54 -16.26 1.96
C ASP A 53 20.92 -15.02 1.11
N SER A 54 21.02 -15.06 -0.20
CA SER A 54 21.31 -13.88 -1.02
C SER A 54 20.65 -13.93 -2.40
N VAL A 55 19.38 -13.49 -2.45
CA VAL A 55 18.69 -13.32 -3.74
C VAL A 55 19.20 -12.02 -4.39
N SER A 56 19.83 -12.09 -5.55
CA SER A 56 20.26 -10.91 -6.29
C SER A 56 19.05 -10.04 -6.74
N SER A 57 19.27 -8.73 -6.88
CA SER A 57 18.25 -7.80 -7.37
C SER A 57 17.64 -8.24 -8.71
N GLU A 58 18.46 -8.80 -9.60
CA GLU A 58 18.05 -9.33 -10.90
C GLU A 58 17.11 -10.55 -10.79
N GLN A 59 17.40 -11.45 -9.85
CA GLN A 59 16.53 -12.60 -9.59
C GLN A 59 15.15 -12.16 -9.05
N VAL A 60 15.12 -11.15 -8.19
CA VAL A 60 13.88 -10.57 -7.67
C VAL A 60 13.07 -9.92 -8.80
N ASP A 61 13.70 -9.20 -9.70
CA ASP A 61 13.02 -8.58 -10.85
C ASP A 61 12.53 -9.60 -11.86
N ASN A 62 13.25 -10.70 -12.05
CA ASN A 62 12.80 -11.82 -12.90
C ASN A 62 11.54 -12.47 -12.33
N ILE A 63 11.46 -12.65 -11.00
CA ILE A 63 10.28 -13.21 -10.35
C ILE A 63 9.08 -12.28 -10.47
N ARG A 64 9.26 -10.99 -10.28
CA ARG A 64 8.20 -10.01 -10.47
C ARG A 64 7.66 -10.02 -11.90
N ARG A 65 8.56 -10.10 -12.90
CA ARG A 65 8.17 -10.23 -14.32
C ARG A 65 7.42 -11.54 -14.59
N MET A 66 7.89 -12.63 -14.02
CA MET A 66 7.28 -13.95 -14.15
C MET A 66 5.88 -13.99 -13.51
N LEU A 67 5.73 -13.42 -12.29
CA LEU A 67 4.43 -13.29 -11.63
C LEU A 67 3.42 -12.50 -12.46
N LEU A 68 3.86 -11.41 -13.09
CA LEU A 68 2.99 -10.59 -13.95
C LEU A 68 2.66 -11.28 -15.28
N ALA A 69 3.58 -12.08 -15.82
CA ALA A 69 3.39 -12.82 -17.08
C ALA A 69 2.49 -14.05 -16.93
N MET A 70 2.43 -14.65 -15.73
CA MET A 70 1.61 -15.84 -15.44
C MET A 70 0.16 -15.52 -15.11
N VAL A 71 -0.19 -14.25 -14.95
CA VAL A 71 -1.53 -13.85 -14.53
C VAL A 71 -2.27 -13.19 -15.68
N ASP A 72 -3.21 -13.93 -16.25
CA ASP A 72 -4.12 -13.41 -17.28
C ASP A 72 -5.13 -12.39 -16.70
N ASP A 73 -5.37 -12.45 -15.39
CA ASP A 73 -6.33 -11.61 -14.69
C ASP A 73 -5.69 -10.87 -13.51
N PHE A 74 -5.62 -9.56 -13.63
CA PHE A 74 -5.07 -8.66 -12.59
C PHE A 74 -5.71 -8.85 -11.20
N ARG A 75 -6.96 -9.30 -11.13
CA ARG A 75 -7.64 -9.56 -9.86
C ARG A 75 -6.92 -10.60 -9.00
N CYS A 76 -6.23 -11.57 -9.63
CA CYS A 76 -5.43 -12.57 -8.92
C CYS A 76 -4.30 -11.92 -8.12
N VAL A 77 -3.65 -10.90 -8.69
CA VAL A 77 -2.59 -10.16 -8.00
C VAL A 77 -3.14 -9.42 -6.79
N VAL A 78 -4.29 -8.76 -6.92
CA VAL A 78 -4.95 -8.06 -5.80
C VAL A 78 -5.30 -9.03 -4.67
N ILE A 79 -5.87 -10.19 -5.01
CA ILE A 79 -6.18 -11.24 -4.03
C ILE A 79 -4.90 -11.71 -3.32
N LYS A 80 -3.82 -11.96 -4.07
CA LYS A 80 -2.55 -12.40 -3.50
C LYS A 80 -1.91 -11.37 -2.58
N LEU A 81 -1.96 -10.09 -2.93
CA LEU A 81 -1.47 -9.02 -2.06
C LEU A 81 -2.29 -8.91 -0.77
N ALA A 82 -3.62 -9.03 -0.86
CA ALA A 82 -4.50 -9.04 0.31
C ALA A 82 -4.24 -10.25 1.22
N GLU A 83 -4.04 -11.43 0.63
CA GLU A 83 -3.68 -12.65 1.36
C GLU A 83 -2.34 -12.49 2.09
N ARG A 84 -1.32 -11.86 1.46
CA ARG A 84 -0.05 -11.59 2.13
C ARG A 84 -0.18 -10.63 3.32
N ILE A 85 -1.05 -9.63 3.23
CA ILE A 85 -1.36 -8.74 4.36
C ILE A 85 -2.05 -9.54 5.49
N ALA A 86 -3.03 -10.39 5.16
CA ALA A 86 -3.69 -11.24 6.13
C ALA A 86 -2.68 -12.15 6.84
N HIS A 87 -1.78 -12.80 6.10
CA HIS A 87 -0.72 -13.63 6.65
C HIS A 87 0.23 -12.85 7.57
N LEU A 88 0.65 -11.63 7.19
CA LEU A 88 1.48 -10.78 8.06
C LEU A 88 0.75 -10.38 9.38
N ARG A 89 -0.58 -10.31 9.36
CA ARG A 89 -1.37 -10.07 10.58
C ARG A 89 -1.45 -11.32 11.47
N GLU A 90 -1.59 -12.49 10.86
CA GLU A 90 -1.69 -13.78 11.57
C GLU A 90 -0.37 -14.14 12.26
N VAL A 91 0.77 -13.98 11.60
CA VAL A 91 2.09 -14.29 12.17
C VAL A 91 2.53 -13.31 13.28
N LYS A 92 1.70 -12.39 13.70
CA LYS A 92 2.01 -11.40 14.75
C LYS A 92 2.54 -12.07 16.04
N ASP A 93 1.95 -13.18 16.43
CA ASP A 93 2.25 -13.91 17.66
C ASP A 93 3.10 -15.17 17.39
N ALA A 94 3.54 -15.39 16.15
CA ALA A 94 4.44 -16.47 15.74
C ALA A 94 5.89 -16.22 16.22
N PRO A 95 6.76 -17.24 16.19
CA PRO A 95 8.20 -17.10 16.44
C PRO A 95 8.85 -16.02 15.57
N GLU A 96 9.96 -15.44 16.07
CA GLU A 96 10.62 -14.32 15.40
C GLU A 96 11.12 -14.68 14.00
N ASP A 97 11.70 -15.85 13.84
CA ASP A 97 12.20 -16.38 12.57
C ASP A 97 11.09 -16.48 11.51
N GLU A 98 9.91 -16.94 11.88
CA GLU A 98 8.74 -17.02 11.00
C GLU A 98 8.25 -15.63 10.59
N ARG A 99 8.15 -14.69 11.54
CA ARG A 99 7.78 -13.29 11.25
C ARG A 99 8.77 -12.61 10.32
N VAL A 100 10.07 -12.81 10.56
CA VAL A 100 11.15 -12.25 9.74
C VAL A 100 11.14 -12.83 8.34
N LEU A 101 10.89 -14.14 8.19
CA LEU A 101 10.80 -14.80 6.89
C LEU A 101 9.63 -14.24 6.06
N ALA A 102 8.44 -14.16 6.66
CA ALA A 102 7.26 -13.59 6.02
C ALA A 102 7.49 -12.12 5.61
N ALA A 103 8.14 -11.33 6.47
CA ALA A 103 8.45 -9.93 6.18
C ALA A 103 9.48 -9.78 5.06
N LYS A 104 10.54 -10.58 5.03
CA LYS A 104 11.55 -10.58 3.95
C LYS A 104 10.92 -10.91 2.60
N GLU A 105 10.06 -11.93 2.55
CA GLU A 105 9.32 -12.30 1.35
C GLU A 105 8.47 -11.12 0.83
N CYS A 106 7.70 -10.51 1.72
CA CYS A 106 6.84 -9.38 1.35
C CYS A 106 7.63 -8.14 0.93
N THR A 107 8.72 -7.80 1.61
CA THR A 107 9.58 -6.67 1.26
C THR A 107 10.24 -6.85 -0.10
N ASN A 108 10.69 -8.06 -0.42
CA ASN A 108 11.44 -8.32 -1.63
C ASN A 108 10.54 -8.51 -2.87
N ILE A 109 9.34 -9.03 -2.70
CA ILE A 109 8.48 -9.42 -3.82
C ILE A 109 7.19 -8.58 -3.86
N TYR A 110 6.36 -8.66 -2.82
CA TYR A 110 4.98 -8.19 -2.88
C TYR A 110 4.82 -6.68 -2.72
N ALA A 111 5.58 -6.03 -1.86
CA ALA A 111 5.52 -4.57 -1.72
C ALA A 111 6.02 -3.84 -2.98
N PRO A 112 7.13 -4.24 -3.61
CA PRO A 112 7.54 -3.71 -4.91
C PRO A 112 6.57 -4.03 -6.05
N LEU A 113 5.93 -5.21 -6.04
CA LEU A 113 4.89 -5.56 -7.00
C LEU A 113 3.69 -4.61 -6.87
N ALA A 114 3.18 -4.41 -5.66
CA ALA A 114 2.11 -3.45 -5.37
C ALA A 114 2.47 -2.02 -5.81
N ASN A 115 3.73 -1.61 -5.60
CA ASN A 115 4.22 -0.31 -6.05
C ASN A 115 4.20 -0.18 -7.58
N ARG A 116 4.65 -1.21 -8.30
CA ARG A 116 4.69 -1.20 -9.78
C ARG A 116 3.29 -1.15 -10.39
N LEU A 117 2.32 -1.76 -9.72
CA LEU A 117 0.92 -1.77 -10.14
C LEU A 117 0.12 -0.54 -9.68
N GLY A 118 0.75 0.41 -9.00
CA GLY A 118 0.10 1.62 -8.50
C GLY A 118 -0.86 1.38 -7.33
N ILE A 119 -0.86 0.18 -6.72
CA ILE A 119 -1.74 -0.17 -5.59
C ILE A 119 -1.12 0.35 -4.28
N GLY A 120 -1.12 1.68 -4.13
CA GLY A 120 -0.41 2.36 -3.05
C GLY A 120 -0.85 1.94 -1.66
N GLN A 121 -2.15 1.71 -1.43
CA GLN A 121 -2.66 1.36 -0.11
C GLN A 121 -2.13 -0.01 0.37
N LEU A 122 -2.23 -1.03 -0.46
CA LEU A 122 -1.70 -2.36 -0.12
C LEU A 122 -0.18 -2.33 0.05
N LYS A 123 0.53 -1.57 -0.81
CA LYS A 123 1.97 -1.37 -0.68
C LYS A 123 2.35 -0.81 0.69
N TRP A 124 1.70 0.27 1.12
CA TRP A 124 2.05 0.92 2.40
C TRP A 124 1.75 0.02 3.59
N GLU A 125 0.65 -0.73 3.54
CA GLU A 125 0.30 -1.66 4.60
C GLU A 125 1.30 -2.82 4.68
N LEU A 126 1.70 -3.40 3.55
CA LEU A 126 2.77 -4.41 3.49
C LEU A 126 4.08 -3.87 4.06
N GLU A 127 4.51 -2.68 3.63
CA GLU A 127 5.74 -2.04 4.09
C GLU A 127 5.73 -1.79 5.61
N ASP A 128 4.61 -1.36 6.19
CA ASP A 128 4.50 -1.10 7.64
C ASP A 128 4.59 -2.40 8.46
N TYR A 129 3.90 -3.48 8.04
CA TYR A 129 4.02 -4.78 8.72
C TYR A 129 5.44 -5.34 8.59
N CYS A 130 6.05 -5.27 7.41
CA CYS A 130 7.42 -5.72 7.22
C CYS A 130 8.40 -4.93 8.10
N PHE A 131 8.27 -3.62 8.15
CA PHE A 131 9.12 -2.77 8.98
C PHE A 131 8.97 -3.08 10.47
N ARG A 132 7.75 -3.35 10.93
CA ARG A 132 7.48 -3.75 12.31
C ARG A 132 8.22 -5.03 12.71
N TYR A 133 8.36 -6.00 11.79
CA TYR A 133 9.01 -7.28 12.07
C TYR A 133 10.52 -7.24 11.82
N LEU A 134 10.99 -6.52 10.81
CA LEU A 134 12.41 -6.43 10.46
C LEU A 134 13.18 -5.43 11.34
N HIS A 135 12.50 -4.36 11.80
CA HIS A 135 13.11 -3.28 12.59
C HIS A 135 12.23 -2.90 13.79
N PRO A 136 11.96 -3.83 14.73
CA PRO A 136 10.96 -3.63 15.80
C PRO A 136 11.30 -2.48 16.75
N ALA A 137 12.58 -2.22 17.02
CA ALA A 137 13.02 -1.11 17.87
C ALA A 137 12.69 0.24 17.24
N GLU A 138 13.06 0.42 15.97
CA GLU A 138 12.80 1.66 15.22
C GLU A 138 11.29 1.88 15.01
N TYR A 139 10.55 0.81 14.70
CA TYR A 139 9.09 0.89 14.58
C TYR A 139 8.46 1.40 15.88
N LYS A 140 8.82 0.80 17.02
CA LYS A 140 8.30 1.21 18.34
C LYS A 140 8.69 2.64 18.69
N ARG A 141 9.91 3.07 18.39
CA ARG A 141 10.40 4.43 18.62
C ARG A 141 9.54 5.46 17.87
N ILE A 142 9.32 5.26 16.57
CA ILE A 142 8.52 6.18 15.76
C ILE A 142 7.04 6.12 16.14
N ALA A 143 6.49 4.93 16.42
CA ALA A 143 5.12 4.77 16.90
C ALA A 143 4.86 5.54 18.20
N LYS A 144 5.82 5.52 19.14
CA LYS A 144 5.75 6.28 20.39
C LYS A 144 5.73 7.79 20.13
N LEU A 145 6.64 8.30 19.30
CA LEU A 145 6.69 9.72 18.92
C LEU A 145 5.39 10.19 18.24
N LEU A 146 4.81 9.35 17.39
CA LEU A 146 3.51 9.61 16.77
C LEU A 146 2.37 9.64 17.80
N HIS A 147 2.39 8.73 18.77
CA HIS A 147 1.36 8.63 19.80
C HIS A 147 1.39 9.84 20.76
N GLU A 148 2.57 10.26 21.20
CA GLU A 148 2.75 11.42 22.09
C GLU A 148 2.20 12.73 21.50
N ARG A 149 2.17 12.83 20.16
CA ARG A 149 1.66 14.01 19.45
C ARG A 149 0.27 13.79 18.83
N ARG A 150 -0.42 12.72 19.21
CA ARG A 150 -1.66 12.28 18.53
C ARG A 150 -2.79 13.30 18.71
N ILE A 151 -3.05 13.76 19.93
CA ILE A 151 -4.19 14.64 20.24
C ILE A 151 -4.07 15.97 19.52
N ASP A 152 -2.92 16.64 19.65
CA ASP A 152 -2.67 17.93 18.98
C ASP A 152 -2.73 17.80 17.46
N ARG A 153 -2.30 16.66 16.94
CA ARG A 153 -2.28 16.38 15.50
C ARG A 153 -3.68 16.12 14.95
N GLU A 154 -4.50 15.33 15.64
CA GLU A 154 -5.87 15.03 15.21
C GLU A 154 -6.71 16.32 15.19
N HIS A 155 -6.69 17.11 16.23
CA HIS A 155 -7.41 18.38 16.29
C HIS A 155 -7.00 19.34 15.16
N TYR A 156 -5.70 19.53 14.97
CA TYR A 156 -5.19 20.38 13.88
C TYR A 156 -5.64 19.91 12.50
N ILE A 157 -5.59 18.59 12.25
CA ILE A 157 -6.00 18.03 10.95
C ILE A 157 -7.50 18.18 10.74
N ASP A 158 -8.32 17.97 11.75
CA ASP A 158 -9.78 18.10 11.65
C ASP A 158 -10.20 19.54 11.37
N GLU A 159 -9.59 20.53 12.04
CA GLU A 159 -9.82 21.95 11.74
C GLU A 159 -9.39 22.31 10.33
N PHE A 160 -8.19 21.86 9.92
CA PHE A 160 -7.64 22.14 8.60
C PHE A 160 -8.49 21.51 7.48
N VAL A 161 -8.93 20.26 7.64
CA VAL A 161 -9.85 19.57 6.72
C VAL A 161 -11.19 20.29 6.65
N GLY A 162 -11.72 20.73 7.80
CA GLY A 162 -12.97 21.48 7.86
C GLY A 162 -12.89 22.79 7.07
N HIS A 163 -11.80 23.52 7.24
CA HIS A 163 -11.55 24.77 6.50
C HIS A 163 -11.45 24.52 5.00
N LEU A 164 -10.60 23.58 4.58
CA LEU A 164 -10.43 23.26 3.16
C LEU A 164 -11.74 22.78 2.50
N ARG A 165 -12.57 21.99 3.19
CA ARG A 165 -13.89 21.60 2.69
C ARG A 165 -14.80 22.81 2.45
N ALA A 166 -14.78 23.78 3.34
CA ALA A 166 -15.57 25.01 3.19
C ALA A 166 -15.10 25.82 1.98
N GLU A 167 -13.79 25.99 1.81
CA GLU A 167 -13.20 26.70 0.67
C GLU A 167 -13.50 26.00 -0.67
N MET A 168 -13.29 24.66 -0.77
CA MET A 168 -13.63 23.91 -1.99
C MET A 168 -15.10 24.08 -2.35
N LYS A 169 -15.99 24.03 -1.36
CA LYS A 169 -17.44 24.22 -1.56
C LYS A 169 -17.78 25.63 -2.02
N ALA A 170 -17.15 26.65 -1.44
CA ALA A 170 -17.38 28.06 -1.78
C ALA A 170 -17.00 28.35 -3.25
N GLU A 171 -15.90 27.77 -3.71
CA GLU A 171 -15.39 27.91 -5.09
C GLU A 171 -16.01 26.89 -6.08
N GLY A 172 -16.99 26.10 -5.63
CA GLY A 172 -17.71 25.14 -6.49
C GLY A 172 -16.88 23.93 -6.94
N VAL A 173 -15.75 23.65 -6.28
CA VAL A 173 -14.90 22.50 -6.57
C VAL A 173 -15.48 21.26 -5.90
N LYS A 174 -15.84 20.26 -6.70
CA LYS A 174 -16.32 18.96 -6.22
C LYS A 174 -15.14 18.09 -5.84
N ALA A 175 -14.84 18.03 -4.56
CA ALA A 175 -13.75 17.21 -4.03
C ALA A 175 -14.07 16.67 -2.64
N GLU A 176 -13.55 15.48 -2.37
CA GLU A 176 -13.54 14.90 -1.03
C GLU A 176 -12.23 15.28 -0.34
N VAL A 177 -12.32 15.83 0.88
CA VAL A 177 -11.15 16.26 1.66
C VAL A 177 -11.08 15.48 2.96
N TYR A 178 -9.95 14.83 3.23
CA TYR A 178 -9.75 14.07 4.45
C TYR A 178 -8.29 14.07 4.92
N GLY A 179 -8.10 13.92 6.23
CA GLY A 179 -6.80 13.73 6.84
C GLY A 179 -6.22 12.35 6.47
N ARG A 180 -4.95 12.31 6.13
CA ARG A 180 -4.25 11.06 5.82
C ARG A 180 -3.17 10.81 6.85
N PRO A 181 -3.30 9.76 7.68
CA PRO A 181 -2.19 9.34 8.53
C PRO A 181 -1.04 8.85 7.66
N LYS A 182 0.17 9.29 7.95
CA LYS A 182 1.36 8.79 7.27
C LYS A 182 1.82 7.49 7.92
N HIS A 183 2.12 6.50 7.10
CA HIS A 183 2.62 5.20 7.54
C HIS A 183 4.00 5.32 8.19
N ILE A 184 4.24 4.53 9.24
CA ILE A 184 5.46 4.57 10.06
C ILE A 184 6.70 4.30 9.21
N TYR A 185 6.64 3.32 8.32
CA TYR A 185 7.73 3.03 7.39
C TYR A 185 8.05 4.22 6.47
N SER A 186 7.03 4.91 5.97
CA SER A 186 7.22 6.09 5.10
C SER A 186 7.90 7.25 5.85
N ILE A 187 7.59 7.42 7.14
CA ILE A 187 8.24 8.39 8.02
C ILE A 187 9.70 8.02 8.20
N TRP A 188 9.98 6.79 8.63
CA TRP A 188 11.33 6.28 8.83
C TRP A 188 12.18 6.43 7.55
N ARG A 189 11.65 6.01 6.41
CA ARG A 189 12.34 6.11 5.12
C ARG A 189 12.70 7.55 4.75
N LYS A 190 11.79 8.52 5.04
CA LYS A 190 12.08 9.94 4.79
C LYS A 190 13.16 10.46 5.73
N MET A 191 13.12 10.08 7.02
CA MET A 191 14.17 10.39 8.00
C MET A 191 15.54 9.89 7.52
N GLN A 192 15.63 8.63 7.09
CA GLN A 192 16.87 8.05 6.59
C GLN A 192 17.37 8.73 5.30
N LYS A 193 16.47 8.96 4.34
CA LYS A 193 16.85 9.54 3.04
C LYS A 193 17.30 10.98 3.12
N LYS A 194 16.66 11.78 3.98
CA LYS A 194 16.95 13.22 4.13
C LYS A 194 17.85 13.51 5.35
N HIS A 195 18.25 12.50 6.11
CA HIS A 195 19.00 12.64 7.36
C HIS A 195 18.35 13.59 8.38
N LEU A 196 17.02 13.54 8.49
CA LEU A 196 16.23 14.40 9.36
C LEU A 196 15.82 13.66 10.65
N ALA A 197 15.77 14.40 11.76
CA ALA A 197 15.10 13.96 12.97
C ALA A 197 13.57 13.98 12.78
N PHE A 198 12.84 13.26 13.64
CA PHE A 198 11.38 13.20 13.56
C PHE A 198 10.72 14.59 13.67
N ASP A 199 11.30 15.48 14.48
CA ASP A 199 10.79 16.83 14.73
C ASP A 199 11.00 17.78 13.54
N GLU A 200 11.90 17.44 12.64
CA GLU A 200 12.20 18.20 11.42
C GLU A 200 11.31 17.78 10.24
N LEU A 201 10.43 16.79 10.44
CA LEU A 201 9.50 16.34 9.39
C LEU A 201 8.22 17.17 9.39
N PHE A 202 7.98 17.93 8.34
CA PHE A 202 6.76 18.71 8.17
C PHE A 202 5.56 17.87 7.73
N ASP A 203 5.77 16.81 6.93
CA ASP A 203 4.74 16.02 6.26
C ASP A 203 4.26 14.80 7.07
N VAL A 204 4.44 14.78 8.37
CA VAL A 204 3.82 13.81 9.29
C VAL A 204 2.30 14.02 9.36
N ARG A 205 1.86 15.24 9.05
CA ARG A 205 0.47 15.64 8.91
C ARG A 205 0.19 15.85 7.42
N ALA A 206 -0.71 15.07 6.87
CA ALA A 206 -1.07 15.20 5.47
C ALA A 206 -2.60 15.24 5.31
N VAL A 207 -3.06 16.06 4.38
CA VAL A 207 -4.44 16.10 3.93
C VAL A 207 -4.48 15.66 2.47
N ARG A 208 -5.51 14.94 2.09
CA ARG A 208 -5.75 14.53 0.72
C ARG A 208 -7.04 15.16 0.22
N ILE A 209 -6.96 15.74 -0.97
CA ILE A 209 -8.09 16.25 -1.73
C ILE A 209 -8.25 15.31 -2.93
N VAL A 210 -9.40 14.65 -3.03
CA VAL A 210 -9.74 13.76 -4.16
C VAL A 210 -10.81 14.46 -5.00
N ALA A 211 -10.42 14.88 -6.20
CA ALA A 211 -11.29 15.54 -7.14
C ALA A 211 -11.79 14.57 -8.23
N GLU A 212 -12.99 14.81 -8.76
CA GLU A 212 -13.58 13.97 -9.80
C GLU A 212 -12.95 14.20 -11.17
N ARG A 213 -12.49 15.43 -11.44
CA ARG A 213 -11.95 15.84 -12.74
C ARG A 213 -10.54 16.42 -12.58
N LEU A 214 -9.72 16.25 -13.61
CA LEU A 214 -8.36 16.76 -13.65
C LEU A 214 -8.27 18.28 -13.39
N GLN A 215 -9.15 19.04 -14.03
CA GLN A 215 -9.22 20.50 -13.85
C GLN A 215 -9.53 20.90 -12.40
N ASP A 216 -10.29 20.09 -11.68
CA ASP A 216 -10.62 20.34 -10.27
C ASP A 216 -9.39 20.11 -9.36
N CYS A 217 -8.43 19.28 -9.78
CA CYS A 217 -7.14 19.15 -9.06
C CYS A 217 -6.36 20.46 -9.09
N TYR A 218 -6.29 21.12 -10.26
CA TYR A 218 -5.59 22.41 -10.39
C TYR A 218 -6.39 23.56 -9.75
N ALA A 219 -7.72 23.51 -9.79
CA ALA A 219 -8.56 24.47 -9.05
C ALA A 219 -8.32 24.35 -7.54
N ALA A 220 -8.29 23.12 -7.00
CA ALA A 220 -7.97 22.86 -5.60
C ALA A 220 -6.56 23.35 -5.24
N LEU A 221 -5.57 23.14 -6.10
CA LEU A 221 -4.22 23.68 -5.93
C LEU A 221 -4.23 25.20 -5.82
N GLY A 222 -4.94 25.89 -6.71
CA GLY A 222 -5.08 27.35 -6.70
C GLY A 222 -5.69 27.86 -5.40
N ILE A 223 -6.75 27.20 -4.90
CA ILE A 223 -7.37 27.53 -3.62
C ILE A 223 -6.36 27.37 -2.48
N VAL A 224 -5.69 26.22 -2.42
CA VAL A 224 -4.68 25.95 -1.35
C VAL A 224 -3.57 26.99 -1.39
N HIS A 225 -3.01 27.31 -2.57
CA HIS A 225 -1.91 28.28 -2.70
C HIS A 225 -2.33 29.73 -2.47
N THR A 226 -3.61 30.04 -2.54
CA THR A 226 -4.15 31.36 -2.18
C THR A 226 -4.12 31.57 -0.67
N HIS A 227 -4.39 30.52 0.09
CA HIS A 227 -4.45 30.57 1.56
C HIS A 227 -3.14 30.19 2.25
N TYR A 228 -2.33 29.32 1.61
CA TYR A 228 -1.11 28.75 2.22
C TYR A 228 0.09 28.84 1.27
N ARG A 229 1.24 29.19 1.82
CA ARG A 229 2.50 29.16 1.08
C ARG A 229 3.03 27.74 1.00
N HIS A 230 3.33 27.28 -0.21
CA HIS A 230 4.00 26.00 -0.40
C HIS A 230 5.50 26.08 -0.09
N LEU A 231 6.10 24.95 0.24
CA LEU A 231 7.54 24.79 0.33
C LEU A 231 8.10 24.47 -1.07
N PRO A 232 8.94 25.32 -1.66
CA PRO A 232 9.38 25.15 -3.06
C PRO A 232 9.99 23.78 -3.36
N ASP A 233 10.78 23.25 -2.43
CA ASP A 233 11.48 21.97 -2.58
C ASP A 233 10.59 20.73 -2.32
N GLU A 234 9.33 20.92 -1.93
CA GLU A 234 8.37 19.84 -1.64
C GLU A 234 7.17 19.85 -2.62
N PHE A 235 7.22 20.69 -3.67
CA PHE A 235 6.20 20.76 -4.71
C PHE A 235 6.50 19.77 -5.84
N ASP A 236 5.56 18.87 -6.11
CA ASP A 236 5.65 17.90 -7.21
C ASP A 236 4.32 17.85 -7.99
N ASP A 237 4.36 18.07 -9.29
CA ASP A 237 3.22 17.87 -10.18
C ASP A 237 3.34 16.56 -10.96
N TYR A 238 2.83 15.47 -10.35
CA TYR A 238 2.74 14.16 -11.00
C TYR A 238 1.46 13.99 -11.83
N VAL A 239 0.64 15.03 -11.97
CA VAL A 239 -0.45 15.06 -12.93
C VAL A 239 0.10 15.41 -14.31
N ALA A 240 0.91 16.46 -14.39
CA ALA A 240 1.61 16.84 -15.62
C ALA A 240 2.70 15.83 -16.00
N ASN A 241 3.43 15.30 -15.02
CA ASN A 241 4.54 14.36 -15.19
C ASN A 241 4.32 13.09 -14.37
N PRO A 242 3.48 12.13 -14.82
CA PRO A 242 3.16 10.90 -14.07
C PRO A 242 4.41 10.08 -13.74
N LYS A 243 4.38 9.40 -12.60
CA LYS A 243 5.45 8.46 -12.25
C LYS A 243 5.43 7.23 -13.18
N PRO A 244 6.55 6.50 -13.31
CA PRO A 244 6.63 5.32 -14.20
C PRO A 244 5.58 4.23 -13.92
N ASN A 245 4.99 4.22 -12.73
CA ASN A 245 3.92 3.30 -12.34
C ASN A 245 2.51 3.85 -12.58
N GLY A 246 2.38 4.95 -13.34
CA GLY A 246 1.09 5.60 -13.63
C GLY A 246 0.50 6.43 -12.48
N TYR A 247 1.23 6.62 -11.38
CA TYR A 247 0.75 7.45 -10.27
C TYR A 247 0.65 8.92 -10.69
N GLN A 248 -0.53 9.51 -10.47
CA GLN A 248 -0.85 10.90 -10.73
C GLN A 248 -1.37 11.56 -9.46
N SER A 249 -0.77 12.67 -9.06
CA SER A 249 -1.18 13.51 -7.94
C SER A 249 -0.38 14.80 -7.95
N ILE A 250 -0.91 15.87 -7.38
CA ILE A 250 -0.15 17.07 -7.07
C ILE A 250 0.21 17.01 -5.58
N HIS A 251 1.47 17.22 -5.26
CA HIS A 251 1.97 17.32 -3.89
C HIS A 251 2.43 18.74 -3.63
N THR A 252 1.98 19.32 -2.55
CA THR A 252 2.32 20.69 -2.17
C THR A 252 2.27 20.84 -0.65
#